data_97f0180148b08aa95261efb8cf75b19f
#
_entry.id   97f0180148b08aa95261efb8cf75b19f
#
_cell.length_a   1.000
_cell.length_b   1.000
_cell.length_c   1.000
_cell.angle_alpha   90.00
_cell.angle_beta   90.00
_cell.angle_gamma   90.00
#
_symmetry.space_group_name_H-M   'P 1'
#
loop_
_entity.id
_entity.type
_entity.pdbx_description
1 polymer ?
#
loop_
_entity_poly.entity_id
_entity_poly.type
_entity_poly.pdbx_seq_one_letter_code
_entity_poly.pdbx_strand_id
1 'polypeptide(L)'
;MSLENLKLITYGTELMEESLLHWYIDTFPYADFRQTYGLSELGILRIKGEEKKSLFITIGGKTEYKIIDNVLHIKAENPMLGYLNAENPFDKDGFYNTKDVVEKKGDYFKIIARETDLINIGGQKINPLDLETFLLSISEVKDASVYGVPNKILGNTLKLDVEFIPGSHLEKKELNKIILDKFPTIYRPSSISFISEPQYNHRYKKMRKNE
;
A
#
# COMPACT_ATOMS: atom_id res chain seq x y z
N MET A 1 -10.32 5.31 28.78
CA MET A 1 -9.95 6.68 28.33
C MET A 1 -10.99 7.08 27.31
N SER A 2 -11.75 8.16 27.54
CA SER A 2 -12.76 8.60 26.56
C SER A 2 -12.06 9.42 25.48
N LEU A 3 -12.34 9.10 24.20
CA LEU A 3 -11.82 9.81 23.02
C LEU A 3 -12.80 10.87 22.50
N GLU A 4 -13.81 11.23 23.26
CA GLU A 4 -14.89 12.18 22.87
C GLU A 4 -14.37 13.56 22.44
N ASN A 5 -13.17 13.96 22.90
CA ASN A 5 -12.53 15.22 22.53
C ASN A 5 -11.61 15.14 21.29
N LEU A 6 -11.53 13.98 20.65
CA LEU A 6 -10.74 13.78 19.45
C LEU A 6 -11.45 14.44 18.26
N LYS A 7 -10.90 15.54 17.75
CA LYS A 7 -11.51 16.33 16.67
C LYS A 7 -10.93 16.06 15.31
N LEU A 8 -9.66 15.60 15.25
CA LEU A 8 -8.93 15.42 14.02
C LEU A 8 -8.12 14.12 14.09
N ILE A 9 -8.25 13.29 13.07
CA ILE A 9 -7.42 12.11 12.84
C ILE A 9 -6.73 12.31 11.50
N THR A 10 -5.41 12.28 11.49
CA THR A 10 -4.61 12.31 10.26
C THR A 10 -4.06 10.92 9.98
N TYR A 11 -4.02 10.54 8.71
CA TYR A 11 -3.47 9.27 8.28
C TYR A 11 -2.62 9.46 7.01
N GLY A 12 -1.60 8.64 6.83
CA GLY A 12 -0.63 8.70 5.73
C GLY A 12 0.58 7.83 6.05
N THR A 13 1.69 8.00 5.33
CA THR A 13 2.95 7.25 5.46
C THR A 13 2.84 5.81 4.95
N GLU A 14 1.76 5.10 5.26
CA GLU A 14 1.41 3.77 4.74
C GLU A 14 0.08 3.86 3.96
N LEU A 15 -0.15 2.87 3.11
CA LEU A 15 -1.41 2.78 2.38
C LEU A 15 -2.56 2.47 3.34
N MET A 16 -3.59 3.30 3.30
CA MET A 16 -4.81 3.10 4.05
C MET A 16 -5.73 2.18 3.27
N GLU A 17 -6.23 1.15 3.93
CA GLU A 17 -7.30 0.29 3.45
C GLU A 17 -8.64 1.03 3.49
N GLU A 18 -9.46 0.90 2.44
CA GLU A 18 -10.75 1.58 2.35
C GLU A 18 -11.73 1.10 3.43
N SER A 19 -11.75 -0.20 3.68
CA SER A 19 -12.56 -0.82 4.73
C SER A 19 -12.16 -0.32 6.13
N LEU A 20 -10.86 -0.18 6.37
CA LEU A 20 -10.33 0.33 7.62
C LEU A 20 -10.65 1.82 7.81
N LEU A 21 -10.54 2.63 6.73
CA LEU A 21 -10.94 4.04 6.78
C LEU A 21 -12.43 4.17 7.13
N HIS A 22 -13.29 3.38 6.51
CA HIS A 22 -14.73 3.37 6.80
C HIS A 22 -15.00 2.98 8.25
N TRP A 23 -14.35 1.93 8.74
CA TRP A 23 -14.47 1.50 10.14
C TRP A 23 -14.08 2.62 11.13
N TYR A 24 -12.97 3.32 10.88
CA TYR A 24 -12.56 4.45 11.71
C TYR A 24 -13.57 5.60 11.66
N ILE A 25 -14.08 5.95 10.48
CA ILE A 25 -15.07 7.03 10.32
C ILE A 25 -16.38 6.68 11.05
N ASP A 26 -16.82 5.44 10.98
CA ASP A 26 -18.05 4.98 11.64
C ASP A 26 -17.83 4.85 13.17
N THR A 27 -16.62 4.54 13.63
CA THR A 27 -16.26 4.50 15.06
C THR A 27 -16.10 5.88 15.66
N PHE A 28 -15.58 6.86 14.91
CA PHE A 28 -15.35 8.23 15.38
C PHE A 28 -16.09 9.26 14.49
N PRO A 29 -17.43 9.23 14.43
CA PRO A 29 -18.21 10.04 13.47
C PRO A 29 -18.09 11.55 13.72
N TYR A 30 -17.67 11.95 14.91
CA TYR A 30 -17.44 13.34 15.32
C TYR A 30 -16.05 13.88 14.97
N ALA A 31 -15.13 13.01 14.55
CA ALA A 31 -13.79 13.42 14.15
C ALA A 31 -13.73 13.76 12.65
N ASP A 32 -12.87 14.73 12.33
CA ASP A 32 -12.47 15.01 10.95
C ASP A 32 -11.30 14.09 10.57
N PHE A 33 -11.37 13.51 9.38
CA PHE A 33 -10.33 12.60 8.86
C PHE A 33 -9.59 13.28 7.73
N ARG A 34 -8.26 13.37 7.84
CA ARG A 34 -7.43 13.97 6.81
C ARG A 34 -6.31 13.06 6.39
N GLN A 35 -6.31 12.71 5.13
CA GLN A 35 -5.15 12.08 4.50
C GLN A 35 -4.00 13.07 4.43
N THR A 36 -2.77 12.60 4.66
CA THR A 36 -1.54 13.33 4.41
C THR A 36 -0.72 12.59 3.38
N TYR A 37 -0.08 13.32 2.49
CA TYR A 37 0.82 12.76 1.49
C TYR A 37 2.06 13.63 1.37
N GLY A 38 3.21 12.98 1.34
CA GLY A 38 4.49 13.66 1.21
C GLY A 38 5.65 12.68 1.20
N LEU A 39 6.78 13.16 0.72
CA LEU A 39 8.03 12.41 0.64
C LEU A 39 9.16 13.29 1.21
N SER A 40 10.25 12.68 1.64
CA SER A 40 11.42 13.41 2.14
C SER A 40 11.96 14.38 1.08
N GLU A 41 11.82 14.02 -0.18
CA GLU A 41 12.30 14.75 -1.35
C GLU A 41 11.45 15.98 -1.68
N LEU A 42 10.16 15.94 -1.32
CA LEU A 42 9.17 16.95 -1.72
C LEU A 42 8.52 17.67 -0.55
N GLY A 43 8.74 17.18 0.69
CA GLY A 43 8.02 17.63 1.86
C GLY A 43 6.56 17.16 1.90
N ILE A 44 5.78 17.73 2.81
CA ILE A 44 4.33 17.46 2.93
C ILE A 44 3.59 18.28 1.88
N LEU A 45 2.82 17.62 1.03
CA LEU A 45 2.10 18.26 -0.06
C LEU A 45 0.71 18.73 0.39
N ARG A 46 0.24 19.81 -0.23
CA ARG A 46 -1.14 20.25 -0.06
C ARG A 46 -2.05 19.38 -0.91
N ILE A 47 -2.84 18.53 -0.28
CA ILE A 47 -3.79 17.66 -0.95
C ILE A 47 -5.22 17.99 -0.57
N LYS A 48 -6.18 17.59 -1.42
CA LYS A 48 -7.62 17.68 -1.19
C LYS A 48 -8.24 16.33 -1.51
N GLY A 49 -8.99 15.75 -0.57
CA GLY A 49 -9.78 14.53 -0.77
C GLY A 49 -10.99 14.80 -1.67
N GLU A 50 -11.42 13.78 -2.39
CA GLU A 50 -12.66 13.80 -3.19
C GLU A 50 -13.88 13.93 -2.25
N GLU A 51 -13.96 13.05 -1.27
CA GLU A 51 -15.00 13.04 -0.24
C GLU A 51 -14.50 12.34 1.05
N LYS A 52 -15.29 12.45 2.14
CA LYS A 52 -14.86 12.00 3.49
C LYS A 52 -14.50 10.51 3.54
N LYS A 53 -15.21 9.66 2.80
CA LYS A 53 -15.00 8.20 2.79
C LYS A 53 -14.18 7.71 1.60
N SER A 54 -13.57 8.60 0.83
CA SER A 54 -12.77 8.27 -0.35
C SER A 54 -11.28 8.37 -0.06
N LEU A 55 -10.50 7.47 -0.66
CA LEU A 55 -9.03 7.53 -0.69
C LEU A 55 -8.51 8.30 -1.91
N PHE A 56 -9.41 8.80 -2.76
CA PHE A 56 -9.04 9.60 -3.91
C PHE A 56 -8.70 11.03 -3.50
N ILE A 57 -7.56 11.49 -3.93
CA ILE A 57 -7.02 12.83 -3.63
C ILE A 57 -6.61 13.56 -4.91
N THR A 58 -6.50 14.86 -4.82
CA THR A 58 -5.82 15.70 -5.82
C THR A 58 -4.79 16.59 -5.13
N ILE A 59 -3.78 17.02 -5.86
CA ILE A 59 -2.73 17.90 -5.35
C ILE A 59 -3.10 19.33 -5.73
N GLY A 60 -3.01 20.22 -4.76
CA GLY A 60 -3.32 21.64 -4.91
C GLY A 60 -2.12 22.56 -4.68
N GLY A 61 -2.40 23.87 -4.73
CA GLY A 61 -1.37 24.89 -4.56
C GLY A 61 -0.58 25.13 -5.84
N LYS A 62 0.73 25.37 -5.71
CA LYS A 62 1.66 25.56 -6.83
C LYS A 62 2.41 24.28 -7.20
N THR A 63 2.02 23.14 -6.64
CA THR A 63 2.60 21.85 -6.93
C THR A 63 1.98 21.30 -8.22
N GLU A 64 2.82 20.98 -9.19
CA GLU A 64 2.43 20.34 -10.44
C GLU A 64 2.58 18.82 -10.31
N TYR A 65 1.71 18.05 -10.96
CA TYR A 65 1.87 16.60 -11.07
C TYR A 65 1.47 16.09 -12.44
N LYS A 66 2.06 14.95 -12.81
CA LYS A 66 1.71 14.19 -14.01
C LYS A 66 1.74 12.70 -13.66
N ILE A 67 0.94 11.91 -14.39
CA ILE A 67 0.90 10.46 -14.25
C ILE A 67 1.43 9.86 -15.55
N ILE A 68 2.51 9.08 -15.47
CA ILE A 68 3.15 8.42 -16.60
C ILE A 68 3.16 6.92 -16.28
N ASP A 69 2.58 6.09 -17.13
CA ASP A 69 2.47 4.64 -16.95
C ASP A 69 1.91 4.25 -15.57
N ASN A 70 0.89 4.98 -15.13
CA ASN A 70 0.26 4.90 -13.80
C ASN A 70 1.19 5.26 -12.63
N VAL A 71 2.37 5.79 -12.84
CA VAL A 71 3.29 6.28 -11.81
C VAL A 71 3.15 7.78 -11.65
N LEU A 72 3.04 8.23 -10.39
CA LEU A 72 2.92 9.63 -10.05
C LEU A 72 4.28 10.33 -10.12
N HIS A 73 4.33 11.44 -10.84
CA HIS A 73 5.48 12.35 -10.91
C HIS A 73 5.06 13.72 -10.39
N ILE A 74 5.87 14.33 -9.52
CA ILE A 74 5.52 15.57 -8.83
C ILE A 74 6.65 16.59 -8.95
N LYS A 75 6.26 17.84 -9.22
CA LYS A 75 7.13 19.00 -9.15
C LYS A 75 6.63 19.92 -8.03
N ALA A 76 7.29 19.83 -6.88
CA ALA A 76 6.93 20.61 -5.70
C ALA A 76 7.48 22.05 -5.78
N GLU A 77 6.86 22.96 -5.05
CA GLU A 77 7.33 24.35 -4.95
C GLU A 77 8.68 24.46 -4.24
N ASN A 78 8.90 23.66 -3.21
CA ASN A 78 10.11 23.65 -2.38
C ASN A 78 10.65 22.22 -2.23
N PRO A 79 11.19 21.62 -3.29
CA PRO A 79 11.79 20.27 -3.20
C PRO A 79 13.15 20.35 -2.51
N MET A 80 13.68 19.20 -2.09
CA MET A 80 15.07 19.10 -1.66
C MET A 80 16.04 19.51 -2.78
N LEU A 81 17.24 19.91 -2.46
CA LEU A 81 18.28 20.26 -3.44
C LEU A 81 18.86 19.05 -4.18
N GLY A 82 18.77 17.88 -3.59
CA GLY A 82 19.31 16.62 -4.08
C GLY A 82 19.89 15.76 -2.97
N TYR A 83 20.38 14.58 -3.32
CA TYR A 83 21.09 13.69 -2.39
C TYR A 83 22.57 14.06 -2.27
N LEU A 84 23.16 13.84 -1.08
CA LEU A 84 24.58 14.10 -0.86
C LEU A 84 25.49 13.09 -1.59
N ASN A 85 25.04 11.83 -1.69
CA ASN A 85 25.86 10.71 -2.15
C ASN A 85 25.18 9.94 -3.32
N ALA A 86 24.28 10.58 -4.07
CA ALA A 86 23.62 9.99 -5.23
C ALA A 86 23.33 11.06 -6.27
N GLU A 87 22.99 10.64 -7.48
CA GLU A 87 22.58 11.53 -8.55
C GLU A 87 21.31 12.31 -8.18
N ASN A 88 21.12 13.46 -8.82
CA ASN A 88 19.93 14.26 -8.65
C ASN A 88 18.71 13.48 -9.16
N PRO A 89 17.69 13.24 -8.31
CA PRO A 89 16.56 12.40 -8.68
C PRO A 89 15.48 13.13 -9.50
N PHE A 90 15.64 14.45 -9.72
CA PHE A 90 14.69 15.24 -10.49
C PHE A 90 15.02 15.17 -11.99
N ASP A 91 13.99 15.07 -12.81
CA ASP A 91 14.15 15.17 -14.26
C ASP A 91 14.50 16.62 -14.68
N LYS A 92 14.81 16.82 -15.98
CA LYS A 92 15.17 18.13 -16.54
C LYS A 92 14.10 19.22 -16.37
N ASP A 93 12.84 18.80 -16.17
CA ASP A 93 11.69 19.71 -15.98
C ASP A 93 11.38 19.93 -14.49
N GLY A 94 12.16 19.31 -13.59
CA GLY A 94 12.05 19.41 -12.13
C GLY A 94 11.03 18.46 -11.51
N PHE A 95 10.57 17.43 -12.23
CA PHE A 95 9.68 16.42 -11.68
C PHE A 95 10.47 15.31 -10.99
N TYR A 96 9.96 14.92 -9.83
CA TYR A 96 10.40 13.74 -9.09
C TYR A 96 9.51 12.54 -9.40
N ASN A 97 10.11 11.41 -9.79
CA ASN A 97 9.38 10.16 -9.91
C ASN A 97 9.17 9.57 -8.53
N THR A 98 7.94 9.61 -8.01
CA THR A 98 7.63 9.15 -6.64
C THR A 98 7.71 7.64 -6.47
N LYS A 99 7.67 6.88 -7.57
CA LYS A 99 7.49 5.43 -7.60
C LYS A 99 6.14 4.96 -7.04
N ASP A 100 5.24 5.88 -6.73
CA ASP A 100 3.89 5.55 -6.30
C ASP A 100 3.00 5.28 -7.51
N VAL A 101 2.45 4.08 -7.57
CA VAL A 101 1.50 3.65 -8.61
C VAL A 101 0.11 4.11 -8.21
N VAL A 102 -0.61 4.72 -9.13
CA VAL A 102 -1.91 5.34 -8.87
C VAL A 102 -3.00 4.84 -9.80
N GLU A 103 -4.22 4.80 -9.27
CA GLU A 103 -5.46 4.68 -10.01
C GLU A 103 -6.04 6.07 -10.23
N LYS A 104 -6.34 6.44 -11.49
CA LYS A 104 -6.89 7.76 -11.83
C LYS A 104 -8.41 7.71 -11.97
N LYS A 105 -9.07 8.74 -11.41
CA LYS A 105 -10.53 8.97 -11.51
C LYS A 105 -10.77 10.48 -11.75
N GLY A 106 -10.98 10.85 -13.00
CA GLY A 106 -11.11 12.28 -13.35
C GLY A 106 -9.86 13.09 -12.97
N ASP A 107 -10.05 14.12 -12.13
CA ASP A 107 -8.97 14.96 -11.60
C ASP A 107 -8.38 14.45 -10.29
N TYR A 108 -8.86 13.31 -9.82
CA TYR A 108 -8.40 12.65 -8.58
C TYR A 108 -7.60 11.41 -8.91
N PHE A 109 -6.78 11.01 -7.97
CA PHE A 109 -6.06 9.73 -8.00
C PHE A 109 -5.99 9.11 -6.61
N LYS A 110 -5.88 7.79 -6.56
CA LYS A 110 -5.65 7.00 -5.35
C LYS A 110 -4.32 6.26 -5.49
N ILE A 111 -3.48 6.31 -4.47
CA ILE A 111 -2.24 5.53 -4.43
C ILE A 111 -2.60 4.09 -4.10
N ILE A 112 -2.18 3.15 -4.95
CA ILE A 112 -2.52 1.73 -4.83
C ILE A 112 -1.32 0.84 -4.48
N ALA A 113 -0.10 1.27 -4.79
CA ALA A 113 1.12 0.52 -4.49
C ALA A 113 2.35 1.43 -4.65
N ARG A 114 3.51 0.96 -4.19
CA ARG A 114 4.80 1.42 -4.69
C ARG A 114 5.28 0.51 -5.81
N GLU A 115 5.87 1.07 -6.85
CA GLU A 115 6.42 0.31 -7.97
C GLU A 115 7.47 -0.71 -7.50
N THR A 116 8.24 -0.36 -6.46
CA THR A 116 9.25 -1.22 -5.83
C THR A 116 8.65 -2.41 -5.08
N ASP A 117 7.40 -2.30 -4.65
CA ASP A 117 6.73 -3.33 -3.86
C ASP A 117 5.95 -4.30 -4.74
N LEU A 118 5.79 -3.97 -6.03
CA LEU A 118 5.16 -4.86 -6.99
C LEU A 118 6.04 -6.06 -7.31
N ILE A 119 5.45 -7.24 -7.29
CA ILE A 119 6.13 -8.49 -7.59
C ILE A 119 5.96 -8.80 -9.09
N ASN A 120 7.06 -8.87 -9.83
CA ASN A 120 7.02 -9.22 -11.24
C ASN A 120 7.09 -10.75 -11.41
N ILE A 121 6.01 -11.34 -11.92
CA ILE A 121 5.89 -12.78 -12.18
C ILE A 121 5.57 -12.98 -13.67
N GLY A 122 6.49 -13.56 -14.42
CA GLY A 122 6.29 -13.82 -15.85
C GLY A 122 5.93 -12.57 -16.68
N GLY A 123 6.45 -11.40 -16.29
CA GLY A 123 6.17 -10.11 -16.95
C GLY A 123 4.92 -9.39 -16.43
N GLN A 124 4.15 -9.99 -15.53
CA GLN A 124 3.00 -9.32 -14.90
C GLN A 124 3.37 -8.77 -13.53
N LYS A 125 2.99 -7.53 -13.26
CA LYS A 125 3.18 -6.87 -11.96
C LYS A 125 2.01 -7.21 -11.03
N ILE A 126 2.29 -7.87 -9.92
CA ILE A 126 1.34 -8.26 -8.88
C ILE A 126 1.52 -7.34 -7.69
N ASN A 127 0.42 -6.75 -7.21
CA ASN A 127 0.42 -6.03 -5.95
C ASN A 127 0.17 -7.02 -4.80
N PRO A 128 1.15 -7.24 -3.90
CA PRO A 128 0.98 -8.16 -2.79
C PRO A 128 -0.13 -7.74 -1.82
N LEU A 129 -0.40 -6.44 -1.71
CA LEU A 129 -1.43 -5.90 -0.83
C LEU A 129 -2.83 -6.38 -1.21
N ASP A 130 -3.13 -6.59 -2.51
CA ASP A 130 -4.44 -7.06 -2.94
C ASP A 130 -4.76 -8.43 -2.33
N LEU A 131 -3.76 -9.32 -2.31
CA LEU A 131 -3.92 -10.64 -1.70
C LEU A 131 -3.88 -10.58 -0.18
N GLU A 132 -3.00 -9.77 0.42
CA GLU A 132 -2.93 -9.57 1.88
C GLU A 132 -4.27 -9.06 2.42
N THR A 133 -4.83 -8.02 1.81
CA THR A 133 -6.13 -7.44 2.16
C THR A 133 -7.26 -8.46 2.07
N PHE A 134 -7.30 -9.22 0.99
CA PHE A 134 -8.29 -10.27 0.83
C PHE A 134 -8.17 -11.33 1.94
N LEU A 135 -6.94 -11.78 2.25
CA LEU A 135 -6.71 -12.76 3.29
C LEU A 135 -7.15 -12.26 4.68
N LEU A 136 -6.90 -10.98 4.98
CA LEU A 136 -7.36 -10.34 6.22
C LEU A 136 -8.89 -10.22 6.32
N SER A 137 -9.63 -10.36 5.22
CA SER A 137 -11.10 -10.44 5.24
C SER A 137 -11.65 -11.81 5.64
N ILE A 138 -10.78 -12.83 5.72
CA ILE A 138 -11.14 -14.18 6.16
C ILE A 138 -11.16 -14.21 7.69
N SER A 139 -12.26 -14.62 8.28
CA SER A 139 -12.49 -14.56 9.75
C SER A 139 -11.45 -15.32 10.58
N GLU A 140 -10.85 -16.34 10.03
CA GLU A 140 -9.83 -17.19 10.68
C GLU A 140 -8.42 -16.57 10.62
N VAL A 141 -8.18 -15.63 9.71
CA VAL A 141 -6.87 -15.03 9.48
C VAL A 141 -6.68 -13.81 10.37
N LYS A 142 -5.62 -13.82 11.17
CA LYS A 142 -5.20 -12.68 12.00
C LYS A 142 -4.25 -11.75 11.26
N ASP A 143 -3.28 -12.30 10.52
CA ASP A 143 -2.34 -11.57 9.69
C ASP A 143 -1.87 -12.41 8.49
N ALA A 144 -1.48 -11.74 7.41
CA ALA A 144 -0.94 -12.37 6.21
C ALA A 144 0.13 -11.50 5.57
N SER A 145 1.22 -12.11 5.12
CA SER A 145 2.27 -11.44 4.35
C SER A 145 2.51 -12.15 3.04
N VAL A 146 2.48 -11.40 1.94
CA VAL A 146 2.73 -11.88 0.59
C VAL A 146 4.02 -11.26 0.05
N TYR A 147 4.93 -12.06 -0.44
CA TYR A 147 6.20 -11.59 -0.98
C TYR A 147 6.71 -12.45 -2.15
N GLY A 148 7.51 -11.80 -3.00
CA GLY A 148 8.14 -12.47 -4.12
C GLY A 148 9.39 -13.24 -3.68
N VAL A 149 9.61 -14.41 -4.27
CA VAL A 149 10.88 -15.13 -4.16
C VAL A 149 11.41 -15.43 -5.55
N PRO A 150 12.75 -15.39 -5.76
CA PRO A 150 13.34 -15.63 -7.06
C PRO A 150 12.93 -16.99 -7.64
N ASN A 151 12.54 -16.99 -8.92
CA ASN A 151 12.22 -18.16 -9.70
C ASN A 151 12.93 -18.11 -11.05
N LYS A 152 13.61 -19.17 -11.45
CA LYS A 152 14.46 -19.21 -12.66
C LYS A 152 13.66 -19.03 -13.96
N ILE A 153 12.37 -19.35 -13.97
CA ILE A 153 11.53 -19.33 -15.19
C ILE A 153 10.68 -18.05 -15.22
N LEU A 154 10.07 -17.69 -14.10
CA LEU A 154 9.09 -16.60 -14.01
C LEU A 154 9.67 -15.29 -13.46
N GLY A 155 10.98 -15.25 -13.15
CA GLY A 155 11.60 -14.16 -12.41
C GLY A 155 11.32 -14.26 -10.92
N ASN A 156 10.06 -14.22 -10.54
CA ASN A 156 9.61 -14.46 -9.15
C ASN A 156 8.42 -15.42 -9.11
N THR A 157 8.12 -15.89 -7.90
CA THR A 157 6.88 -16.57 -7.55
C THR A 157 6.45 -16.07 -6.17
N LEU A 158 5.15 -16.22 -5.84
CA LEU A 158 4.62 -15.76 -4.55
C LEU A 158 4.92 -16.75 -3.44
N LYS A 159 5.28 -16.22 -2.29
CA LYS A 159 5.18 -16.90 -0.99
C LYS A 159 4.18 -16.20 -0.12
N LEU A 160 3.54 -16.98 0.75
CA LEU A 160 2.52 -16.53 1.68
C LEU A 160 2.83 -17.02 3.08
N ASP A 161 2.95 -16.11 4.02
CA ASP A 161 2.99 -16.38 5.45
C ASP A 161 1.66 -15.94 6.06
N VAL A 162 1.00 -16.83 6.84
CA VAL A 162 -0.31 -16.59 7.45
C VAL A 162 -0.25 -16.83 8.94
N GLU A 163 -0.79 -15.90 9.72
CA GLU A 163 -1.08 -16.06 11.14
C GLU A 163 -2.60 -16.23 11.32
N PHE A 164 -3.02 -17.26 12.04
CA PHE A 164 -4.42 -17.48 12.35
C PHE A 164 -4.81 -16.92 13.72
N ILE A 165 -6.09 -16.60 13.87
CA ILE A 165 -6.67 -16.28 15.18
C ILE A 165 -6.56 -17.53 16.07
N PRO A 166 -6.24 -17.39 17.38
CA PRO A 166 -6.14 -18.52 18.28
C PRO A 166 -7.38 -19.42 18.25
N GLY A 167 -7.16 -20.71 17.98
CA GLY A 167 -8.24 -21.70 17.84
C GLY A 167 -8.81 -21.86 16.43
N SER A 168 -8.37 -21.04 15.49
CA SER A 168 -8.74 -21.12 14.07
C SER A 168 -7.63 -21.79 13.26
N HIS A 169 -8.00 -22.46 12.17
CA HIS A 169 -7.06 -23.10 11.26
C HIS A 169 -7.73 -23.37 9.90
N LEU A 170 -6.97 -23.19 8.83
CA LEU A 170 -7.33 -23.61 7.47
C LEU A 170 -6.19 -24.45 6.88
N GLU A 171 -6.55 -25.51 6.17
CA GLU A 171 -5.56 -26.30 5.45
C GLU A 171 -4.97 -25.52 4.26
N LYS A 172 -3.68 -25.75 3.91
CA LYS A 172 -3.03 -25.09 2.77
C LYS A 172 -3.78 -25.27 1.45
N LYS A 173 -4.41 -26.43 1.25
CA LYS A 173 -5.22 -26.71 0.05
C LYS A 173 -6.48 -25.86 0.02
N GLU A 174 -7.13 -25.69 1.15
CA GLU A 174 -8.34 -24.91 1.31
C GLU A 174 -8.04 -23.43 1.08
N LEU A 175 -6.98 -22.90 1.69
CA LEU A 175 -6.53 -21.53 1.49
C LEU A 175 -6.17 -21.24 0.01
N ASN A 176 -5.46 -22.17 -0.65
CA ASN A 176 -5.18 -22.07 -2.09
C ASN A 176 -6.47 -22.05 -2.93
N LYS A 177 -7.47 -22.83 -2.57
CA LYS A 177 -8.77 -22.83 -3.27
C LYS A 177 -9.46 -21.46 -3.10
N ILE A 178 -9.56 -20.96 -1.88
CA ILE A 178 -10.15 -19.65 -1.57
C ILE A 178 -9.47 -18.53 -2.38
N ILE A 179 -8.13 -18.55 -2.46
CA ILE A 179 -7.36 -17.58 -3.25
C ILE A 179 -7.72 -17.69 -4.75
N LEU A 180 -7.74 -18.89 -5.29
CA LEU A 180 -7.97 -19.11 -6.74
C LEU A 180 -9.43 -18.92 -7.16
N ASP A 181 -10.38 -19.00 -6.25
CA ASP A 181 -11.78 -18.66 -6.49
C ASP A 181 -11.96 -17.12 -6.67
N LYS A 182 -11.05 -16.32 -6.08
CA LYS A 182 -11.10 -14.85 -6.13
C LYS A 182 -10.11 -14.23 -7.11
N PHE A 183 -8.92 -14.81 -7.25
CA PHE A 183 -7.81 -14.22 -8.01
C PHE A 183 -7.38 -15.12 -9.18
N PRO A 184 -6.82 -14.54 -10.26
CA PRO A 184 -6.20 -15.29 -11.35
C PRO A 184 -5.09 -16.22 -10.84
N THR A 185 -4.81 -17.28 -11.60
CA THR A 185 -3.82 -18.34 -11.24
C THR A 185 -2.43 -17.80 -10.90
N ILE A 186 -2.05 -16.63 -11.43
CA ILE A 186 -0.77 -15.98 -11.14
C ILE A 186 -0.61 -15.60 -9.67
N TYR A 187 -1.72 -15.43 -8.94
CA TYR A 187 -1.75 -15.19 -7.48
C TYR A 187 -1.57 -16.45 -6.64
N ARG A 188 -1.45 -17.64 -7.28
CA ARG A 188 -1.22 -18.88 -6.54
C ARG A 188 0.13 -18.85 -5.84
N PRO A 189 0.20 -18.95 -4.49
CA PRO A 189 1.47 -19.06 -3.79
C PRO A 189 2.17 -20.38 -4.15
N SER A 190 3.48 -20.33 -4.38
CA SER A 190 4.32 -21.52 -4.54
C SER A 190 4.56 -22.23 -3.21
N SER A 191 4.47 -21.50 -2.10
CA SER A 191 4.48 -22.06 -0.76
C SER A 191 3.66 -21.21 0.20
N ILE A 192 3.05 -21.85 1.19
CA ILE A 192 2.32 -21.25 2.30
C ILE A 192 2.98 -21.70 3.60
N SER A 193 3.35 -20.76 4.45
CA SER A 193 3.86 -21.01 5.80
C SER A 193 2.83 -20.52 6.82
N PHE A 194 2.62 -21.28 7.88
CA PHE A 194 1.86 -20.83 9.03
C PHE A 194 2.82 -20.32 10.09
N ILE A 195 2.59 -19.10 10.55
CA ILE A 195 3.46 -18.39 11.48
C ILE A 195 2.69 -18.07 12.77
N SER A 196 3.41 -17.94 13.88
CA SER A 196 2.86 -17.59 15.19
C SER A 196 3.23 -16.19 15.67
N GLU A 197 4.12 -15.52 14.97
CA GLU A 197 4.61 -14.19 15.33
C GLU A 197 4.42 -13.20 14.18
N PRO A 198 3.88 -12.00 14.47
CA PRO A 198 3.70 -10.96 13.46
C PRO A 198 5.07 -10.48 12.96
N GLN A 199 5.15 -10.26 11.65
CA GLN A 199 6.38 -9.80 10.99
C GLN A 199 6.37 -8.29 10.83
N TYR A 200 6.55 -7.56 11.95
CA TYR A 200 6.66 -6.12 11.94
C TYR A 200 8.05 -5.71 12.47
N ASN A 201 8.64 -4.70 11.84
CA ASN A 201 9.85 -4.08 12.34
C ASN A 201 9.53 -3.15 13.54
N HIS A 202 10.57 -2.59 14.15
CA HIS A 202 10.45 -1.65 15.29
C HIS A 202 9.66 -0.36 14.98
N ARG A 203 9.37 -0.08 13.71
CA ARG A 203 8.53 1.03 13.23
C ARG A 203 7.12 0.59 12.88
N TYR A 204 6.73 -0.62 13.26
CA TYR A 204 5.45 -1.25 12.92
C TYR A 204 5.17 -1.38 11.41
N LYS A 205 6.24 -1.34 10.58
CA LYS A 205 6.15 -1.64 9.16
C LYS A 205 6.26 -3.14 8.95
N LYS A 206 5.38 -3.67 8.11
CA LYS A 206 5.37 -5.10 7.76
C LYS A 206 6.67 -5.47 7.03
N MET A 207 7.39 -6.45 7.57
CA MET A 207 8.60 -6.97 6.94
C MET A 207 8.19 -8.05 5.93
N ARG A 208 8.32 -7.75 4.65
CA ARG A 208 8.26 -8.76 3.59
C ARG A 208 9.67 -9.32 3.44
N LYS A 209 9.84 -10.61 3.78
CA LYS A 209 11.16 -11.27 3.76
C LYS A 209 11.76 -11.28 2.35
N ASN A 210 12.48 -10.24 2.01
CA ASN A 210 13.43 -10.16 0.90
C ASN A 210 14.64 -9.28 1.25
N GLU A 211 14.86 -9.07 2.55
CA GLU A 211 16.07 -8.40 3.04
C GLU A 211 16.96 -9.38 3.79
#